data_4413f63d3eb0cdc3a37ac14edbfc8cbb
#
_entry.id   4413f63d3eb0cdc3a37ac14edbfc8cbb
#
_cell.length_a   1.000
_cell.length_b   1.000
_cell.length_c   1.000
_cell.angle_alpha   90.00
_cell.angle_beta   90.00
_cell.angle_gamma   90.00
#
_symmetry.space_group_name_H-M   'P 1'
#
loop_
_entity.id
_entity.type
_entity.pdbx_description
1 polymer ?
#
loop_
_entity_poly.entity_id
_entity_poly.type
_entity_poly.pdbx_seq_one_letter_code
_entity_poly.pdbx_strand_id
1 'polypeptide(L)'
;MYKRQELTKDQVRKIALEQDFVVAKKKDSTGICFIGERHFKEFMSNYIPKNPGQIIDMESKKVLGNHLGVMFYTLGQRKGLNIGGDRGPWFVVWKHLKSNKLIVAQDHHPLLKPTSATIDRINILKDDLMFPLDCHAKFRYRQADQSVTLDFKDGKLVAYFPQGIKAVTPGQEAVFYLNDLCIAGGQVEEIYFESKPLREWVEREVKDEI
;
A
#
# COMPACT_ATOMS: atom_id res chain seq x y z
N MET A 1 24.08 -6.96 -8.93
CA MET A 1 25.29 -6.11 -8.81
C MET A 1 25.29 -5.46 -7.43
N TYR A 2 26.14 -5.96 -6.54
CA TYR A 2 26.20 -5.59 -5.13
C TYR A 2 27.17 -4.42 -4.90
N LYS A 3 26.84 -3.23 -5.38
CA LYS A 3 27.65 -2.03 -5.15
C LYS A 3 27.03 -1.20 -4.02
N ARG A 4 27.82 -0.88 -3.01
CA ARG A 4 27.47 0.05 -1.91
C ARG A 4 26.38 -0.44 -0.94
N GLN A 5 26.19 -1.74 -0.77
CA GLN A 5 25.16 -2.27 0.15
C GLN A 5 25.51 -2.07 1.63
N GLU A 6 26.78 -1.98 1.96
CA GLU A 6 27.29 -1.77 3.33
C GLU A 6 27.35 -0.28 3.72
N LEU A 7 27.11 0.64 2.77
CA LEU A 7 27.18 2.07 3.00
C LEU A 7 25.82 2.72 2.79
N THR A 8 25.41 3.55 3.75
CA THR A 8 24.27 4.43 3.57
C THR A 8 24.57 5.50 2.51
N LYS A 9 23.54 6.09 1.93
CA LYS A 9 23.68 7.14 0.92
C LYS A 9 24.44 8.37 1.43
N ASP A 10 24.23 8.73 2.69
CA ASP A 10 24.93 9.85 3.32
C ASP A 10 26.43 9.55 3.49
N GLN A 11 26.78 8.32 3.87
CA GLN A 11 28.18 7.87 3.91
C GLN A 11 28.84 7.92 2.53
N VAL A 12 28.12 7.43 1.48
CA VAL A 12 28.62 7.51 0.10
C VAL A 12 28.84 8.94 -0.35
N ARG A 13 27.93 9.87 -0.02
CA ARG A 13 28.06 11.29 -0.35
C ARG A 13 29.23 11.93 0.38
N LYS A 14 29.42 11.59 1.66
CA LYS A 14 30.55 12.08 2.45
C LYS A 14 31.87 11.67 1.80
N ILE A 15 32.03 10.39 1.46
CA ILE A 15 33.21 9.87 0.75
C ILE A 15 33.40 10.59 -0.59
N ALA A 16 32.31 10.78 -1.36
CA ALA A 16 32.41 11.47 -2.64
C ALA A 16 32.84 12.94 -2.51
N LEU A 17 32.46 13.62 -1.44
CA LEU A 17 32.92 14.97 -1.12
C LEU A 17 34.38 15.00 -0.69
N GLU A 18 34.80 14.04 0.15
CA GLU A 18 36.19 13.89 0.58
C GLU A 18 37.17 13.59 -0.58
N GLN A 19 36.65 12.96 -1.64
CA GLN A 19 37.39 12.64 -2.85
C GLN A 19 37.19 13.67 -3.98
N ASP A 20 36.63 14.84 -3.69
CA ASP A 20 36.37 15.94 -4.63
C ASP A 20 35.65 15.52 -5.93
N PHE A 21 34.73 14.53 -5.85
CA PHE A 21 33.98 14.14 -7.03
C PHE A 21 33.00 15.24 -7.46
N VAL A 22 33.09 15.65 -8.72
CA VAL A 22 32.23 16.69 -9.32
C VAL A 22 30.72 16.39 -9.10
N VAL A 23 30.35 15.12 -9.06
CA VAL A 23 28.95 14.66 -8.90
C VAL A 23 28.53 14.51 -7.42
N ALA A 24 29.40 14.76 -6.44
CA ALA A 24 29.12 14.56 -5.03
C ALA A 24 27.85 15.33 -4.55
N LYS A 25 27.65 16.54 -5.07
CA LYS A 25 26.50 17.41 -4.74
C LYS A 25 25.34 17.25 -5.70
N LYS A 26 25.44 16.35 -6.71
CA LYS A 26 24.36 16.16 -7.68
C LYS A 26 23.09 15.64 -6.98
N LYS A 27 21.98 16.32 -7.26
CA LYS A 27 20.65 15.95 -6.75
C LYS A 27 20.27 14.57 -7.28
N ASP A 28 19.62 13.75 -6.44
CA ASP A 28 19.13 12.45 -6.88
C ASP A 28 18.02 12.61 -7.90
N SER A 29 17.97 11.68 -8.85
CA SER A 29 16.80 11.56 -9.71
C SER A 29 15.61 11.08 -8.89
N THR A 30 14.58 11.91 -8.79
CA THR A 30 13.30 11.57 -8.17
C THR A 30 12.25 11.45 -9.27
N GLY A 31 11.50 10.35 -9.26
CA GLY A 31 10.46 10.09 -10.25
C GLY A 31 10.94 9.42 -11.55
N ILE A 32 10.04 9.32 -12.50
CA ILE A 32 10.30 8.73 -13.82
C ILE A 32 10.97 9.78 -14.70
N CYS A 33 12.15 9.47 -15.25
CA CYS A 33 13.06 10.43 -15.90
C CYS A 33 12.41 11.29 -17.00
N PHE A 34 11.44 10.75 -17.74
CA PHE A 34 10.77 11.47 -18.84
C PHE A 34 9.47 12.18 -18.40
N ILE A 35 8.99 11.94 -17.17
CA ILE A 35 7.81 12.63 -16.62
C ILE A 35 8.21 13.86 -15.80
N GLY A 36 9.37 13.79 -15.14
CA GLY A 36 9.86 14.83 -14.23
C GLY A 36 9.10 14.88 -12.89
N GLU A 37 9.40 15.91 -12.09
CA GLU A 37 8.68 16.15 -10.83
C GLU A 37 7.34 16.83 -11.13
N ARG A 38 6.24 16.12 -10.96
CA ARG A 38 4.87 16.65 -11.13
C ARG A 38 4.00 16.27 -9.95
N HIS A 39 3.02 17.10 -9.64
CA HIS A 39 1.98 16.75 -8.69
C HIS A 39 1.13 15.60 -9.24
N PHE A 40 1.10 14.47 -8.54
CA PHE A 40 0.45 13.23 -9.00
C PHE A 40 -0.99 13.43 -9.50
N LYS A 41 -1.81 14.19 -8.75
CA LYS A 41 -3.21 14.45 -9.12
C LYS A 41 -3.34 15.25 -10.42
N GLU A 42 -2.50 16.26 -10.63
CA GLU A 42 -2.47 17.09 -11.83
C GLU A 42 -2.01 16.27 -13.04
N PHE A 43 -0.94 15.48 -12.86
CA PHE A 43 -0.45 14.59 -13.91
C PHE A 43 -1.52 13.58 -14.32
N MET A 44 -2.13 12.88 -13.35
CA MET A 44 -3.15 11.86 -13.62
C MET A 44 -4.42 12.44 -14.27
N SER A 45 -4.80 13.67 -13.94
CA SER A 45 -6.00 14.30 -14.52
C SER A 45 -5.89 14.59 -16.02
N ASN A 46 -4.69 14.53 -16.61
CA ASN A 46 -4.51 14.60 -18.06
C ASN A 46 -4.92 13.29 -18.77
N TYR A 47 -4.93 12.17 -18.07
CA TYR A 47 -5.20 10.84 -18.63
C TYR A 47 -6.50 10.23 -18.10
N ILE A 48 -6.89 10.57 -16.88
CA ILE A 48 -8.09 10.05 -16.24
C ILE A 48 -9.04 11.22 -15.97
N PRO A 49 -10.25 11.21 -16.54
CA PRO A 49 -11.21 12.26 -16.29
C PRO A 49 -11.61 12.30 -14.80
N LYS A 50 -11.80 13.50 -14.29
CA LYS A 50 -12.33 13.68 -12.93
C LYS A 50 -13.76 13.15 -12.90
N ASN A 51 -14.05 12.31 -11.94
CA ASN A 51 -15.40 11.80 -11.66
C ASN A 51 -15.70 12.05 -10.16
N PRO A 52 -16.16 13.26 -9.80
CA PRO A 52 -16.43 13.59 -8.40
C PRO A 52 -17.48 12.68 -7.77
N GLY A 53 -17.30 12.36 -6.50
CA GLY A 53 -18.22 11.54 -5.73
C GLY A 53 -18.08 11.83 -4.24
N GLN A 54 -18.83 11.13 -3.42
CA GLN A 54 -18.91 11.38 -1.98
C GLN A 54 -17.82 10.64 -1.20
N ILE A 55 -17.31 11.29 -0.14
CA ILE A 55 -16.50 10.68 0.90
C ILE A 55 -17.41 10.33 2.06
N ILE A 56 -17.45 9.05 2.42
CA ILE A 56 -18.37 8.50 3.44
C ILE A 56 -17.55 8.02 4.64
N ASP A 57 -17.97 8.40 5.82
CA ASP A 57 -17.47 7.85 7.08
C ASP A 57 -17.99 6.42 7.27
N MET A 58 -17.07 5.47 7.46
CA MET A 58 -17.37 4.05 7.65
C MET A 58 -18.26 3.78 8.87
N GLU A 59 -18.07 4.51 9.97
CA GLU A 59 -18.80 4.31 11.22
C GLU A 59 -20.17 5.00 11.21
N SER A 60 -20.18 6.31 10.97
CA SER A 60 -21.41 7.11 11.06
C SER A 60 -22.25 7.11 9.79
N LYS A 61 -21.74 6.57 8.69
CA LYS A 61 -22.33 6.59 7.33
C LYS A 61 -22.55 8.01 6.77
N LYS A 62 -22.10 9.04 7.46
CA LYS A 62 -22.28 10.42 7.04
C LYS A 62 -21.37 10.80 5.90
N VAL A 63 -21.86 11.66 5.02
CA VAL A 63 -21.05 12.31 3.99
C VAL A 63 -20.14 13.34 4.65
N LEU A 64 -18.84 13.19 4.49
CA LEU A 64 -17.81 14.08 5.05
C LEU A 64 -17.31 15.12 4.03
N GLY A 65 -17.63 14.93 2.76
CA GLY A 65 -17.17 15.80 1.67
C GLY A 65 -17.22 15.11 0.32
N ASN A 66 -16.54 15.72 -0.66
CA ASN A 66 -16.45 15.18 -2.01
C ASN A 66 -15.00 14.91 -2.41
N HIS A 67 -14.81 13.87 -3.22
CA HIS A 67 -13.53 13.57 -3.85
C HIS A 67 -13.53 13.87 -5.35
N LEU A 68 -12.36 13.95 -5.97
CA LEU A 68 -12.19 14.25 -7.41
C LEU A 68 -12.40 13.04 -8.33
N GLY A 69 -12.53 11.85 -7.76
CA GLY A 69 -12.62 10.54 -8.41
C GLY A 69 -11.88 9.49 -7.58
N VAL A 70 -12.49 8.34 -7.34
CA VAL A 70 -11.92 7.27 -6.48
C VAL A 70 -10.56 6.76 -6.99
N MET A 71 -10.27 6.94 -8.29
CA MET A 71 -9.00 6.51 -8.89
C MET A 71 -7.80 7.33 -8.41
N PHE A 72 -8.01 8.55 -7.89
CA PHE A 72 -6.94 9.41 -7.38
C PHE A 72 -6.53 9.09 -5.93
N TYR A 73 -7.11 8.04 -5.34
CA TYR A 73 -6.89 7.67 -3.95
C TYR A 73 -6.39 6.23 -3.81
N THR A 74 -5.62 5.98 -2.75
CA THR A 74 -5.06 4.66 -2.43
C THR A 74 -5.53 4.24 -1.03
N LEU A 75 -5.70 2.94 -0.79
CA LEU A 75 -6.04 2.43 0.54
C LEU A 75 -4.98 2.84 1.57
N GLY A 76 -5.41 3.25 2.76
CA GLY A 76 -4.56 3.77 3.81
C GLY A 76 -4.06 5.21 3.58
N GLN A 77 -4.48 5.88 2.49
CA GLN A 77 -4.10 7.27 2.25
C GLN A 77 -4.75 8.19 3.28
N ARG A 78 -3.94 9.09 3.85
CA ARG A 78 -4.35 10.15 4.79
C ARG A 78 -4.39 11.52 4.15
N LYS A 79 -3.33 11.88 3.42
CA LYS A 79 -3.16 13.23 2.86
C LYS A 79 -4.06 13.48 1.64
N GLY A 80 -4.56 14.70 1.51
CA GLY A 80 -5.31 15.13 0.33
C GLY A 80 -6.77 14.63 0.27
N LEU A 81 -7.35 14.23 1.41
CA LEU A 81 -8.79 13.94 1.53
C LEU A 81 -9.61 15.22 1.68
N ASN A 82 -9.00 16.31 2.20
CA ASN A 82 -9.64 17.60 2.42
C ASN A 82 -10.93 17.50 3.26
N ILE A 83 -10.94 16.60 4.24
CA ILE A 83 -12.01 16.45 5.22
C ILE A 83 -11.70 17.41 6.37
N GLY A 84 -12.60 18.35 6.63
CA GLY A 84 -12.51 19.26 7.77
C GLY A 84 -13.07 18.62 9.07
N GLY A 85 -12.93 19.38 10.17
CA GLY A 85 -13.49 19.01 11.49
C GLY A 85 -12.46 18.49 12.48
N ASP A 86 -12.86 18.41 13.76
CA ASP A 86 -11.99 18.13 14.91
C ASP A 86 -11.79 16.65 15.23
N ARG A 87 -12.32 15.73 14.42
CA ARG A 87 -12.36 14.29 14.70
C ARG A 87 -11.06 13.54 14.42
N GLY A 88 -9.94 14.21 14.16
CA GLY A 88 -8.65 13.57 13.94
C GLY A 88 -8.43 13.08 12.50
N PRO A 89 -7.35 12.33 12.25
CA PRO A 89 -6.97 11.97 10.89
C PRO A 89 -7.86 10.88 10.29
N TRP A 90 -8.29 11.11 9.04
CA TRP A 90 -9.06 10.18 8.24
C TRP A 90 -8.13 9.39 7.31
N PHE A 91 -8.48 8.10 7.09
CA PHE A 91 -7.76 7.19 6.23
C PHE A 91 -8.71 6.48 5.28
N VAL A 92 -8.28 6.27 4.04
CA VAL A 92 -9.07 5.53 3.05
C VAL A 92 -9.11 4.04 3.43
N VAL A 93 -10.31 3.52 3.69
CA VAL A 93 -10.56 2.09 3.93
C VAL A 93 -10.80 1.37 2.62
N TRP A 94 -11.68 1.94 1.76
CA TRP A 94 -12.10 1.32 0.52
C TRP A 94 -12.50 2.32 -0.56
N LYS A 95 -12.49 1.84 -1.81
CA LYS A 95 -12.96 2.56 -2.99
C LYS A 95 -14.12 1.78 -3.60
N HIS A 96 -15.34 2.25 -3.41
CA HIS A 96 -16.52 1.62 -3.99
C HIS A 96 -16.72 2.14 -5.42
N LEU A 97 -16.20 1.38 -6.41
CA LEU A 97 -16.13 1.83 -7.80
C LEU A 97 -17.52 2.01 -8.44
N LYS A 98 -18.46 1.10 -8.14
CA LYS A 98 -19.81 1.10 -8.74
C LYS A 98 -20.61 2.34 -8.37
N SER A 99 -20.61 2.74 -7.10
CA SER A 99 -21.34 3.93 -6.62
C SER A 99 -20.46 5.18 -6.55
N ASN A 100 -19.20 5.10 -6.99
CA ASN A 100 -18.22 6.19 -6.94
C ASN A 100 -18.12 6.84 -5.54
N LYS A 101 -18.07 6.00 -4.49
CA LYS A 101 -17.93 6.44 -3.10
C LYS A 101 -16.54 6.10 -2.56
N LEU A 102 -15.93 7.03 -1.84
CA LEU A 102 -14.67 6.83 -1.12
C LEU A 102 -14.99 6.61 0.36
N ILE A 103 -14.71 5.43 0.87
CA ILE A 103 -14.99 5.06 2.25
C ILE A 103 -13.76 5.35 3.10
N VAL A 104 -13.94 6.11 4.16
CA VAL A 104 -12.87 6.52 5.07
C VAL A 104 -13.23 6.17 6.52
N ALA A 105 -12.22 6.01 7.34
CA ALA A 105 -12.37 5.82 8.78
C ALA A 105 -11.24 6.50 9.55
N GLN A 106 -11.42 6.63 10.86
CA GLN A 106 -10.39 7.11 11.76
C GLN A 106 -9.33 6.03 12.03
N ASP A 107 -8.17 6.43 12.55
CA ASP A 107 -6.97 5.58 12.68
C ASP A 107 -7.17 4.29 13.49
N HIS A 108 -8.12 4.29 14.42
CA HIS A 108 -8.42 3.15 15.29
C HIS A 108 -9.31 2.07 14.63
N HIS A 109 -9.92 2.37 13.48
CA HIS A 109 -10.87 1.46 12.84
C HIS A 109 -10.20 0.15 12.40
N PRO A 110 -10.75 -1.04 12.77
CA PRO A 110 -10.09 -2.32 12.53
C PRO A 110 -9.89 -2.64 11.04
N LEU A 111 -10.81 -2.28 10.17
CA LEU A 111 -10.71 -2.53 8.73
C LEU A 111 -9.55 -1.79 8.03
N LEU A 112 -8.87 -0.85 8.71
CA LEU A 112 -7.61 -0.27 8.23
C LEU A 112 -6.42 -1.23 8.34
N LYS A 113 -6.60 -2.35 9.07
CA LYS A 113 -5.57 -3.36 9.32
C LYS A 113 -6.07 -4.73 8.89
N PRO A 114 -6.11 -5.04 7.59
CA PRO A 114 -6.38 -6.40 7.13
C PRO A 114 -5.45 -7.40 7.81
N THR A 115 -5.89 -8.65 7.95
CA THR A 115 -5.21 -9.71 8.69
C THR A 115 -4.61 -10.79 7.80
N SER A 116 -4.95 -10.80 6.53
CA SER A 116 -4.33 -11.66 5.52
C SER A 116 -4.51 -11.12 4.11
N ALA A 117 -3.75 -11.67 3.17
CA ALA A 117 -3.85 -11.35 1.75
C ALA A 117 -3.56 -12.58 0.89
N THR A 118 -4.28 -12.74 -0.22
CA THR A 118 -3.88 -13.65 -1.29
C THR A 118 -2.90 -12.97 -2.23
N ILE A 119 -1.93 -13.76 -2.70
CA ILE A 119 -0.85 -13.29 -3.58
C ILE A 119 -0.98 -14.01 -4.91
N ASP A 120 -1.04 -13.24 -5.97
CA ASP A 120 -1.04 -13.69 -7.37
C ASP A 120 0.33 -13.44 -8.03
N ARG A 121 0.54 -14.02 -9.23
CA ARG A 121 1.77 -13.84 -10.02
C ARG A 121 3.04 -14.10 -9.20
N ILE A 122 3.02 -15.20 -8.46
CA ILE A 122 4.09 -15.55 -7.52
C ILE A 122 5.36 -15.88 -8.28
N ASN A 123 6.47 -15.25 -7.85
CA ASN A 123 7.83 -15.60 -8.24
C ASN A 123 8.59 -16.11 -7.01
N ILE A 124 8.95 -17.38 -7.01
CA ILE A 124 9.75 -18.02 -5.96
C ILE A 124 11.21 -17.96 -6.39
N LEU A 125 12.06 -17.38 -5.54
CA LEU A 125 13.49 -17.15 -5.80
C LEU A 125 14.40 -18.14 -5.07
N LYS A 126 13.86 -18.84 -4.06
CA LYS A 126 14.58 -19.84 -3.27
C LYS A 126 13.87 -21.19 -3.42
N ASP A 127 14.59 -22.18 -3.87
CA ASP A 127 14.12 -23.57 -3.87
C ASP A 127 13.99 -24.10 -2.44
N ASP A 128 13.26 -25.19 -2.25
CA ASP A 128 13.09 -25.91 -0.99
C ASP A 128 12.38 -25.12 0.13
N LEU A 129 11.47 -24.22 -0.23
CA LEU A 129 10.60 -23.59 0.76
C LEU A 129 9.52 -24.60 1.21
N MET A 130 9.44 -24.80 2.52
CA MET A 130 8.37 -25.58 3.15
C MET A 130 7.32 -24.66 3.73
N PHE A 131 6.06 -24.96 3.49
CA PHE A 131 4.92 -24.21 4.00
C PHE A 131 4.15 -25.03 5.06
N PRO A 132 3.57 -24.38 6.11
CA PRO A 132 3.59 -22.94 6.36
C PRO A 132 4.98 -22.42 6.73
N LEU A 133 5.29 -21.18 6.31
CA LEU A 133 6.59 -20.55 6.47
C LEU A 133 6.49 -19.20 7.16
N ASP A 134 7.10 -19.07 8.33
CA ASP A 134 7.25 -17.77 9.01
C ASP A 134 8.39 -16.99 8.38
N CYS A 135 8.10 -15.76 7.97
CA CYS A 135 9.04 -14.88 7.31
C CYS A 135 8.70 -13.40 7.53
N HIS A 136 9.42 -12.52 6.87
CA HIS A 136 9.11 -11.09 6.85
C HIS A 136 8.57 -10.68 5.47
N ALA A 137 7.68 -9.69 5.45
CA ALA A 137 7.11 -9.14 4.23
C ALA A 137 7.22 -7.62 4.17
N LYS A 138 7.34 -7.09 2.95
CA LYS A 138 7.10 -5.68 2.63
C LYS A 138 6.02 -5.58 1.57
N PHE A 139 4.95 -4.85 1.90
CA PHE A 139 3.85 -4.55 0.99
C PHE A 139 3.97 -3.16 0.36
N ARG A 140 4.98 -2.39 0.78
CA ARG A 140 5.30 -1.07 0.22
C ARG A 140 6.79 -0.78 0.32
N TYR A 141 7.28 -0.05 -0.66
CA TYR A 141 8.64 0.50 -0.60
C TYR A 141 8.82 1.38 0.65
N ARG A 142 9.91 1.20 1.37
CA ARG A 142 10.25 1.86 2.66
C ARG A 142 9.39 1.44 3.87
N GLN A 143 8.51 0.45 3.74
CA GLN A 143 7.86 -0.15 4.90
C GLN A 143 8.90 -0.91 5.73
N ALA A 144 8.79 -0.84 7.05
CA ALA A 144 9.53 -1.74 7.93
C ALA A 144 9.09 -3.19 7.68
N ASP A 145 9.97 -4.14 7.97
CA ASP A 145 9.66 -5.56 7.84
C ASP A 145 8.48 -5.93 8.73
N GLN A 146 7.53 -6.67 8.15
CA GLN A 146 6.33 -7.13 8.83
C GLN A 146 6.41 -8.65 8.97
N SER A 147 6.21 -9.18 10.17
CA SER A 147 6.15 -10.62 10.40
C SER A 147 4.88 -11.19 9.78
N VAL A 148 5.03 -12.22 8.97
CA VAL A 148 3.94 -12.92 8.29
C VAL A 148 4.20 -14.42 8.27
N THR A 149 3.12 -15.20 8.21
CA THR A 149 3.18 -16.63 7.89
C THR A 149 2.66 -16.83 6.48
N LEU A 150 3.45 -17.43 5.61
CA LEU A 150 3.04 -17.82 4.26
C LEU A 150 2.51 -19.25 4.27
N ASP A 151 1.43 -19.50 3.57
CA ASP A 151 0.91 -20.84 3.35
C ASP A 151 0.20 -20.94 1.99
N PHE A 152 0.08 -22.15 1.46
CA PHE A 152 -0.74 -22.42 0.28
C PHE A 152 -2.13 -22.90 0.72
N LYS A 153 -3.16 -22.20 0.27
CA LYS A 153 -4.54 -22.57 0.49
C LYS A 153 -5.30 -22.50 -0.83
N ASP A 154 -5.97 -23.60 -1.20
CA ASP A 154 -6.75 -23.72 -2.43
C ASP A 154 -5.96 -23.32 -3.69
N GLY A 155 -4.67 -23.68 -3.73
CA GLY A 155 -3.75 -23.38 -4.83
C GLY A 155 -3.24 -21.94 -4.90
N LYS A 156 -3.57 -21.08 -3.93
CA LYS A 156 -3.08 -19.69 -3.82
C LYS A 156 -2.12 -19.53 -2.67
N LEU A 157 -1.10 -18.70 -2.85
CA LEU A 157 -0.24 -18.29 -1.75
C LEU A 157 -1.00 -17.25 -0.90
N VAL A 158 -1.08 -17.51 0.39
CA VAL A 158 -1.72 -16.63 1.39
C VAL A 158 -0.67 -16.15 2.37
N ALA A 159 -0.61 -14.85 2.59
CA ALA A 159 0.16 -14.25 3.67
C ALA A 159 -0.77 -13.92 4.84
N TYR A 160 -0.52 -14.52 5.99
CA TYR A 160 -1.25 -14.29 7.23
C TYR A 160 -0.46 -13.34 8.13
N PHE A 161 -1.13 -12.34 8.68
CA PHE A 161 -0.59 -11.34 9.60
C PHE A 161 -1.64 -10.96 10.65
N PRO A 162 -1.88 -11.82 11.66
CA PRO A 162 -3.00 -11.70 12.60
C PRO A 162 -3.06 -10.38 13.37
N GLN A 163 -1.92 -9.71 13.56
CA GLN A 163 -1.83 -8.39 14.20
C GLN A 163 -2.36 -7.25 13.32
N GLY A 164 -2.66 -7.57 12.07
CA GLY A 164 -3.09 -6.61 11.07
C GLY A 164 -1.96 -5.69 10.58
N ILE A 165 -1.89 -5.49 9.27
CA ILE A 165 -0.90 -4.60 8.63
C ILE A 165 -1.63 -3.48 7.91
N LYS A 166 -1.29 -2.21 8.26
CA LYS A 166 -1.88 -1.04 7.60
C LYS A 166 -1.47 -0.96 6.13
N ALA A 167 -2.42 -0.54 5.32
CA ALA A 167 -2.18 -0.10 3.94
C ALA A 167 -1.69 -1.21 2.99
N VAL A 168 -1.96 -2.47 3.29
CA VAL A 168 -1.89 -3.55 2.30
C VAL A 168 -2.97 -3.29 1.25
N THR A 169 -2.59 -3.30 -0.03
CA THR A 169 -3.48 -2.81 -1.10
C THR A 169 -3.44 -3.77 -2.28
N PRO A 170 -4.60 -4.25 -2.77
CA PRO A 170 -4.66 -5.02 -4.01
C PRO A 170 -4.00 -4.31 -5.18
N GLY A 171 -3.25 -5.06 -6.00
CA GLY A 171 -2.49 -4.54 -7.12
C GLY A 171 -1.09 -4.03 -6.77
N GLN A 172 -0.69 -3.99 -5.51
CA GLN A 172 0.69 -3.71 -5.10
C GLN A 172 1.50 -4.98 -4.94
N GLU A 173 2.83 -4.87 -5.11
CA GLU A 173 3.74 -5.99 -4.92
C GLU A 173 3.98 -6.26 -3.44
N ALA A 174 3.97 -7.56 -3.08
CA ALA A 174 4.43 -8.08 -1.82
C ALA A 174 5.77 -8.77 -2.03
N VAL A 175 6.76 -8.51 -1.17
CA VAL A 175 8.08 -9.14 -1.24
C VAL A 175 8.39 -9.79 0.08
N PHE A 176 8.84 -11.03 0.04
CA PHE A 176 9.03 -11.89 1.22
C PHE A 176 10.51 -12.18 1.45
N TYR A 177 10.91 -12.17 2.73
CA TYR A 177 12.30 -12.28 3.14
C TYR A 177 12.46 -13.29 4.29
N LEU A 178 13.51 -14.12 4.21
CA LEU A 178 14.08 -14.84 5.34
C LEU A 178 15.37 -14.14 5.74
N ASN A 179 15.38 -13.48 6.89
CA ASN A 179 16.44 -12.54 7.25
C ASN A 179 16.64 -11.50 6.11
N ASP A 180 17.85 -11.37 5.59
CA ASP A 180 18.16 -10.45 4.50
C ASP A 180 18.00 -11.07 3.09
N LEU A 181 17.61 -12.36 3.01
CA LEU A 181 17.42 -13.04 1.74
C LEU A 181 16.01 -12.86 1.21
N CYS A 182 15.87 -12.27 0.03
CA CYS A 182 14.60 -12.24 -0.70
C CYS A 182 14.28 -13.66 -1.22
N ILE A 183 13.16 -14.23 -0.76
CA ILE A 183 12.81 -15.62 -1.05
C ILE A 183 11.67 -15.75 -2.07
N ALA A 184 10.76 -14.80 -2.11
CA ALA A 184 9.62 -14.79 -3.02
C ALA A 184 9.04 -13.39 -3.17
N GLY A 185 8.18 -13.20 -4.16
CA GLY A 185 7.35 -12.01 -4.32
C GLY A 185 6.16 -12.28 -5.21
N GLY A 186 5.22 -11.36 -5.23
CA GLY A 186 4.04 -11.44 -6.09
C GLY A 186 3.10 -10.27 -5.83
N GLN A 187 2.03 -10.21 -6.61
CA GLN A 187 1.06 -9.13 -6.51
C GLN A 187 -0.03 -9.46 -5.49
N VAL A 188 -0.35 -8.53 -4.59
CA VAL A 188 -1.51 -8.65 -3.71
C VAL A 188 -2.78 -8.68 -4.58
N GLU A 189 -3.51 -9.81 -4.55
CA GLU A 189 -4.76 -10.00 -5.29
C GLU A 189 -5.95 -9.48 -4.48
N GLU A 190 -6.13 -10.03 -3.27
CA GLU A 190 -7.24 -9.69 -2.38
C GLU A 190 -6.73 -9.55 -0.95
N ILE A 191 -7.39 -8.74 -0.15
CA ILE A 191 -7.11 -8.52 1.27
C ILE A 191 -8.30 -8.93 2.12
N TYR A 192 -8.03 -9.49 3.30
CA TYR A 192 -9.05 -10.06 4.17
C TYR A 192 -8.95 -9.48 5.58
N PHE A 193 -10.10 -9.33 6.19
CA PHE A 193 -10.24 -9.07 7.61
C PHE A 193 -11.11 -10.20 8.22
N GLU A 194 -10.60 -10.86 9.27
CA GLU A 194 -11.28 -12.00 9.91
C GLU A 194 -11.77 -13.06 8.90
N SER A 195 -10.88 -13.46 7.98
CA SER A 195 -11.13 -14.48 6.94
C SER A 195 -12.18 -14.12 5.88
N LYS A 196 -12.73 -12.91 5.89
CA LYS A 196 -13.64 -12.41 4.84
C LYS A 196 -12.96 -11.35 3.99
N PRO A 197 -13.18 -11.32 2.66
CA PRO A 197 -12.69 -10.24 1.81
C PRO A 197 -13.09 -8.87 2.36
N LEU A 198 -12.13 -7.94 2.41
CA LEU A 198 -12.38 -6.59 2.95
C LEU A 198 -13.53 -5.88 2.19
N ARG A 199 -13.65 -6.12 0.88
CA ARG A 199 -14.74 -5.59 0.06
C ARG A 199 -16.11 -5.99 0.59
N GLU A 200 -16.29 -7.22 1.05
CA GLU A 200 -17.59 -7.71 1.55
C GLU A 200 -17.98 -7.03 2.86
N TRP A 201 -16.99 -6.78 3.74
CA TRP A 201 -17.21 -5.99 4.95
C TRP A 201 -17.75 -4.59 4.60
N VAL A 202 -17.11 -3.93 3.64
CA VAL A 202 -17.50 -2.56 3.26
C VAL A 202 -18.81 -2.54 2.49
N GLU A 203 -19.04 -3.46 1.56
CA GLU A 203 -20.26 -3.53 0.78
C GLU A 203 -21.48 -3.81 1.67
N ARG A 204 -21.35 -4.65 2.68
CA ARG A 204 -22.40 -4.89 3.67
C ARG A 204 -22.78 -3.61 4.40
N GLU A 205 -21.78 -2.88 4.87
CA GLU A 205 -21.97 -1.67 5.66
C GLU A 205 -22.49 -0.47 4.84
N VAL A 206 -22.24 -0.46 3.51
CA VAL A 206 -22.64 0.64 2.61
C VAL A 206 -23.97 0.34 1.90
N LYS A 207 -24.45 -0.92 1.85
CA LYS A 207 -25.69 -1.32 1.20
C LYS A 207 -26.96 -0.82 1.88
N ASP A 208 -26.91 -0.48 3.15
CA ASP A 208 -28.10 -0.05 3.90
C ASP A 208 -28.53 1.42 3.60
N GLU A 209 -27.87 2.08 2.62
CA GLU A 209 -28.17 3.48 2.24
C GLU A 209 -28.27 3.73 0.72
N ILE A 210 -28.52 2.68 -0.09
CA ILE A 210 -28.75 2.84 -1.55
C ILE A 210 -30.20 2.54 -1.90
#